data_f367c26907abf4082c0e81ada40794f6
#
_entry.id   f367c26907abf4082c0e81ada40794f6
#
_cell.length_a   1.000
_cell.length_b   1.000
_cell.length_c   1.000
_cell.angle_alpha   90.00
_cell.angle_beta   90.00
_cell.angle_gamma   90.00
#
_symmetry.space_group_name_H-M   'P 1'
#
loop_
_entity.id
_entity.type
_entity.pdbx_description
1 polymer ?
#
loop_
_entity_poly.entity_id
_entity_poly.type
_entity_poly.pdbx_seq_one_letter_code
_entity_poly.pdbx_strand_id
1 'polypeptide(L)'
;RETRKRDRNAAKVARNSSRDAEKQGVVSRSAVAVMPPAAIEAWVAPDADALGETRRAFLNRATVTLMSASLGGFAAALIAFLWKGAEGGFGSKINAGKIDDVIGQIRSAGGFLYLPEARSWVTEYPKEAISKAEVAYGGQGAVFSGMNSGVVALYQKCPHLGCRVPECTTSQWFECPCHGSQYNRVGEKKGGPAPRGMDRFGVSVNNGMIVIDTGTVFGGPPIGTNTTGQEAEGPHCVGGPGKH
;
A
#
# COMPACT_ATOMS: atom_id res chain seq x y z
N ARG A 1 18.11 31.97 -32.91
CA ARG A 1 17.48 32.65 -34.10
C ARG A 1 18.27 32.41 -35.38
N GLU A 2 19.59 32.25 -35.29
CA GLU A 2 20.48 32.10 -36.46
C GLU A 2 20.41 30.71 -37.10
N THR A 3 20.30 29.65 -36.30
CA THR A 3 20.13 28.27 -36.77
C THR A 3 18.84 28.10 -37.58
N ARG A 4 17.71 28.66 -37.14
CA ARG A 4 16.45 28.65 -37.89
C ARG A 4 16.52 29.40 -39.22
N LYS A 5 17.36 30.44 -39.34
CA LYS A 5 17.58 31.13 -40.62
C LYS A 5 18.41 30.28 -41.59
N ARG A 6 19.44 29.58 -41.09
CA ARG A 6 20.25 28.65 -41.88
C ARG A 6 19.42 27.48 -42.41
N ASP A 7 18.58 26.88 -41.58
CA ASP A 7 17.71 25.76 -41.99
C ASP A 7 16.67 26.21 -43.05
N ARG A 8 16.10 27.41 -42.91
CA ARG A 8 15.19 27.95 -43.92
C ARG A 8 15.88 28.25 -45.25
N ASN A 9 17.12 28.70 -45.23
CA ASN A 9 17.90 28.97 -46.43
C ASN A 9 18.33 27.66 -47.11
N ALA A 10 18.75 26.65 -46.35
CA ALA A 10 19.05 25.34 -46.87
C ALA A 10 17.83 24.69 -47.55
N ALA A 11 16.65 24.77 -46.91
CA ALA A 11 15.41 24.26 -47.47
C ALA A 11 14.98 25.01 -48.78
N LYS A 12 15.26 26.33 -48.86
CA LYS A 12 15.00 27.09 -50.07
C LYS A 12 15.93 26.69 -51.23
N VAL A 13 17.22 26.53 -50.95
CA VAL A 13 18.22 26.08 -51.92
C VAL A 13 17.88 24.69 -52.46
N ALA A 14 17.53 23.75 -51.59
CA ALA A 14 17.12 22.40 -51.96
C ALA A 14 15.85 22.38 -52.85
N ARG A 15 14.85 23.23 -52.55
CA ARG A 15 13.65 23.36 -53.41
C ARG A 15 13.94 23.95 -54.76
N ASN A 16 14.87 24.88 -54.85
CA ASN A 16 15.24 25.50 -56.14
C ASN A 16 16.04 24.52 -56.99
N SER A 17 17.00 23.80 -56.39
CA SER A 17 17.77 22.76 -57.12
C SER A 17 16.88 21.63 -57.63
N SER A 18 15.85 21.23 -56.88
CA SER A 18 14.88 20.21 -57.32
C SER A 18 14.04 20.71 -58.51
N ARG A 19 13.61 21.98 -58.49
CA ARG A 19 12.86 22.59 -59.61
C ARG A 19 13.72 22.76 -60.86
N ASP A 20 14.99 23.08 -60.72
CA ASP A 20 15.91 23.24 -61.84
C ASP A 20 16.25 21.86 -62.45
N ALA A 21 16.42 20.82 -61.63
CA ALA A 21 16.57 19.44 -62.08
C ALA A 21 15.31 18.93 -62.83
N GLU A 22 14.12 19.29 -62.33
CA GLU A 22 12.86 18.93 -62.95
C GLU A 22 12.68 19.62 -64.31
N LYS A 23 13.08 20.92 -64.44
CA LYS A 23 13.08 21.66 -65.71
C LYS A 23 14.07 21.08 -66.72
N GLN A 24 15.27 20.68 -66.24
CA GLN A 24 16.25 20.02 -67.13
C GLN A 24 15.74 18.62 -67.54
N GLY A 25 15.07 17.87 -66.69
CA GLY A 25 14.44 16.61 -67.06
C GLY A 25 13.33 16.75 -68.09
N VAL A 26 12.53 17.82 -68.01
CA VAL A 26 11.50 18.13 -69.05
C VAL A 26 12.11 18.52 -70.36
N VAL A 27 13.21 19.30 -70.37
CA VAL A 27 13.91 19.66 -71.60
C VAL A 27 14.56 18.47 -72.28
N SER A 28 15.11 17.55 -71.53
CA SER A 28 15.68 16.32 -72.13
C SER A 28 14.58 15.34 -72.62
N ARG A 29 13.34 15.34 -72.09
CA ARG A 29 12.22 14.53 -72.62
C ARG A 29 11.73 14.99 -73.98
N SER A 30 11.93 16.28 -74.35
CA SER A 30 11.55 16.79 -75.64
C SER A 30 12.54 16.36 -76.76
N ALA A 31 13.66 15.77 -76.47
CA ALA A 31 14.68 15.29 -77.46
C ALA A 31 14.67 13.72 -77.58
N VAL A 32 13.60 13.05 -77.23
CA VAL A 32 13.56 11.59 -77.37
C VAL A 32 13.35 11.15 -78.78
N ALA A 33 14.46 10.85 -79.44
CA ALA A 33 14.49 9.91 -80.54
C ALA A 33 14.31 8.47 -80.01
N VAL A 34 13.34 7.77 -80.59
CA VAL A 34 13.13 6.31 -80.68
C VAL A 34 14.00 5.47 -79.76
N MET A 35 13.43 5.01 -78.65
CA MET A 35 14.01 3.98 -77.77
C MET A 35 13.93 2.57 -78.41
N PRO A 36 15.02 1.79 -78.33
CA PRO A 36 14.96 0.34 -78.55
C PRO A 36 14.19 -0.36 -77.41
N PRO A 37 13.60 -1.57 -77.63
CA PRO A 37 12.74 -2.22 -76.65
C PRO A 37 13.48 -2.68 -75.41
N ALA A 38 12.93 -2.27 -74.30
CA ALA A 38 13.07 -2.85 -72.97
C ALA A 38 14.47 -3.28 -72.54
N ALA A 39 15.24 -2.30 -72.03
CA ALA A 39 16.15 -2.57 -70.93
C ALA A 39 15.28 -2.63 -69.63
N ILE A 40 15.26 -3.76 -68.97
CA ILE A 40 14.70 -3.89 -67.63
C ILE A 40 15.40 -2.85 -66.76
N GLU A 41 14.70 -1.77 -66.39
CA GLU A 41 15.25 -0.80 -65.45
C GLU A 41 15.65 -1.55 -64.19
N ALA A 42 16.96 -1.54 -63.88
CA ALA A 42 17.42 -2.09 -62.64
C ALA A 42 16.69 -1.40 -61.48
N TRP A 43 16.10 -2.17 -60.60
CA TRP A 43 15.45 -1.65 -59.38
C TRP A 43 16.43 -0.75 -58.65
N VAL A 44 16.15 0.54 -58.59
CA VAL A 44 16.91 1.50 -57.81
C VAL A 44 16.19 1.59 -56.47
N ALA A 45 16.92 1.25 -55.38
CA ALA A 45 16.38 1.41 -54.04
C ALA A 45 15.94 2.87 -53.87
N PRO A 46 14.73 3.12 -53.35
CA PRO A 46 14.26 4.46 -53.09
C PRO A 46 15.24 5.19 -52.18
N ASP A 47 15.60 6.41 -52.51
CA ASP A 47 16.49 7.25 -51.71
C ASP A 47 15.88 7.39 -50.29
N ALA A 48 16.67 7.11 -49.26
CA ALA A 48 16.26 7.22 -47.89
C ALA A 48 15.74 8.63 -47.52
N ASP A 49 16.24 9.64 -48.20
CA ASP A 49 15.79 11.03 -48.06
C ASP A 49 14.43 11.25 -48.74
N ALA A 50 14.10 10.54 -49.82
CA ALA A 50 12.79 10.59 -50.49
C ALA A 50 11.68 9.94 -49.62
N LEU A 51 12.00 9.00 -48.75
CA LEU A 51 11.06 8.42 -47.78
C LEU A 51 10.83 9.30 -46.55
N GLY A 52 11.53 10.43 -46.43
CA GLY A 52 11.37 11.39 -45.32
C GLY A 52 11.86 10.88 -43.95
N GLU A 53 12.53 9.75 -43.92
CA GLU A 53 13.03 9.11 -42.70
C GLU A 53 14.54 9.24 -42.59
N THR A 54 15.02 10.42 -42.23
CA THR A 54 16.43 10.60 -41.88
C THR A 54 16.71 9.94 -40.54
N ARG A 55 17.96 9.43 -40.29
CA ARG A 55 18.38 8.88 -38.99
C ARG A 55 18.03 9.82 -37.83
N ARG A 56 18.15 11.12 -38.06
CA ARG A 56 17.80 12.13 -37.04
C ARG A 56 16.30 12.19 -36.77
N ALA A 57 15.46 12.13 -37.80
CA ALA A 57 14.00 12.13 -37.68
C ALA A 57 13.54 10.85 -36.97
N PHE A 58 14.10 9.69 -37.32
CA PHE A 58 13.84 8.41 -36.67
C PHE A 58 14.19 8.46 -35.18
N LEU A 59 15.42 8.89 -34.84
CA LEU A 59 15.85 8.97 -33.43
C LEU A 59 14.99 9.94 -32.62
N ASN A 60 14.64 11.11 -33.19
CA ASN A 60 13.77 12.06 -32.51
C ASN A 60 12.37 11.47 -32.25
N ARG A 61 11.77 10.80 -33.24
CA ARG A 61 10.46 10.17 -33.09
C ARG A 61 10.52 9.03 -32.07
N ALA A 62 11.53 8.17 -32.17
CA ALA A 62 11.74 7.08 -31.21
C ALA A 62 11.90 7.60 -29.79
N THR A 63 12.73 8.63 -29.58
CA THR A 63 12.93 9.26 -28.28
C THR A 63 11.64 9.84 -27.71
N VAL A 64 10.90 10.62 -28.52
CA VAL A 64 9.63 11.21 -28.08
C VAL A 64 8.60 10.12 -27.75
N THR A 65 8.50 9.08 -28.58
CA THR A 65 7.57 7.98 -28.34
C THR A 65 7.90 7.20 -27.06
N LEU A 66 9.18 6.85 -26.85
CA LEU A 66 9.63 6.15 -25.66
C LEU A 66 9.43 7.01 -24.40
N MET A 67 9.73 8.29 -24.49
CA MET A 67 9.55 9.23 -23.38
C MET A 67 8.07 9.39 -23.02
N SER A 68 7.20 9.51 -24.03
CA SER A 68 5.75 9.59 -23.84
C SER A 68 5.19 8.29 -23.25
N ALA A 69 5.64 7.13 -23.72
CA ALA A 69 5.24 5.84 -23.20
C ALA A 69 5.70 5.65 -21.76
N SER A 70 6.93 6.07 -21.43
CA SER A 70 7.47 6.00 -20.06
C SER A 70 6.70 6.90 -19.10
N LEU A 71 6.43 8.15 -19.50
CA LEU A 71 5.63 9.09 -18.69
C LEU A 71 4.20 8.60 -18.52
N GLY A 72 3.58 8.09 -19.57
CA GLY A 72 2.23 7.50 -19.51
C GLY A 72 2.18 6.28 -18.61
N GLY A 73 3.14 5.37 -18.71
CA GLY A 73 3.27 4.22 -17.85
C GLY A 73 3.48 4.60 -16.38
N PHE A 74 4.34 5.58 -16.12
CA PHE A 74 4.56 6.11 -14.78
C PHE A 74 3.30 6.76 -14.20
N ALA A 75 2.60 7.57 -14.98
CA ALA A 75 1.33 8.17 -14.56
C ALA A 75 0.27 7.12 -14.26
N ALA A 76 0.14 6.09 -15.11
CA ALA A 76 -0.78 4.98 -14.88
C ALA A 76 -0.43 4.20 -13.60
N ALA A 77 0.87 3.95 -13.35
CA ALA A 77 1.34 3.30 -12.13
C ALA A 77 1.04 4.14 -10.87
N LEU A 78 1.24 5.46 -10.95
CA LEU A 78 0.88 6.37 -9.86
C LEU A 78 -0.63 6.37 -9.59
N ILE A 79 -1.44 6.44 -10.63
CA ILE A 79 -2.90 6.37 -10.49
C ILE A 79 -3.31 5.03 -9.87
N ALA A 80 -2.76 3.90 -10.33
CA ALA A 80 -3.03 2.59 -9.77
C ALA A 80 -2.58 2.46 -8.30
N PHE A 81 -1.45 3.07 -7.95
CA PHE A 81 -0.93 3.09 -6.58
C PHE A 81 -1.79 3.95 -5.63
N LEU A 82 -2.29 5.09 -6.12
CA LEU A 82 -3.14 6.01 -5.35
C LEU A 82 -4.62 5.61 -5.39
N TRP A 83 -5.01 4.72 -6.31
CA TRP A 83 -6.37 4.18 -6.35
C TRP A 83 -6.59 3.31 -5.12
N LYS A 84 -7.80 3.35 -4.57
CA LYS A 84 -8.15 2.51 -3.40
C LYS A 84 -7.64 1.09 -3.60
N GLY A 85 -6.68 0.70 -2.76
CA GLY A 85 -6.16 -0.67 -2.76
C GLY A 85 -7.27 -1.69 -2.49
N ALA A 86 -6.94 -2.97 -2.69
CA ALA A 86 -7.86 -4.07 -2.42
C ALA A 86 -8.50 -3.90 -1.03
N GLU A 87 -9.82 -3.98 -0.97
CA GLU A 87 -10.56 -4.00 0.29
C GLU A 87 -10.11 -5.23 1.09
N GLY A 88 -9.57 -5.03 2.30
CA GLY A 88 -9.19 -6.17 3.15
C GLY A 88 -7.86 -6.05 3.90
N GLY A 89 -7.25 -4.86 4.02
CA GLY A 89 -6.07 -4.64 4.87
C GLY A 89 -6.37 -3.82 6.13
N PHE A 90 -5.33 -3.49 6.88
CA PHE A 90 -5.41 -2.59 8.02
C PHE A 90 -6.08 -1.25 7.61
N GLY A 91 -7.07 -0.81 8.38
CA GLY A 91 -7.92 0.34 8.05
C GLY A 91 -9.29 -0.07 7.48
N SER A 92 -9.62 -1.35 7.44
CA SER A 92 -10.89 -1.92 6.98
C SER A 92 -11.51 -2.90 7.98
N LYS A 93 -12.63 -3.49 7.60
CA LYS A 93 -13.27 -4.58 8.35
C LYS A 93 -12.60 -5.91 7.97
N ILE A 94 -12.06 -6.61 8.96
CA ILE A 94 -11.34 -7.87 8.81
C ILE A 94 -12.17 -8.99 9.41
N ASN A 95 -12.46 -10.02 8.64
CA ASN A 95 -13.14 -11.21 9.11
C ASN A 95 -12.13 -12.13 9.80
N ALA A 96 -12.27 -12.31 11.11
CA ALA A 96 -11.39 -13.16 11.90
C ALA A 96 -11.83 -14.65 11.94
N GLY A 97 -13.00 -14.97 11.41
CA GLY A 97 -13.55 -16.33 11.41
C GLY A 97 -14.74 -16.53 12.34
N LYS A 98 -15.15 -17.79 12.51
CA LYS A 98 -16.24 -18.13 13.44
C LYS A 98 -15.80 -17.94 14.89
N ILE A 99 -16.72 -17.46 15.73
CA ILE A 99 -16.42 -17.15 17.14
C ILE A 99 -15.84 -18.36 17.90
N ASP A 100 -16.41 -19.54 17.71
CA ASP A 100 -15.95 -20.75 18.38
C ASP A 100 -14.55 -21.16 17.93
N ASP A 101 -14.26 -21.02 16.63
CA ASP A 101 -12.94 -21.32 16.07
C ASP A 101 -11.89 -20.32 16.59
N VAL A 102 -12.25 -19.02 16.65
CA VAL A 102 -11.35 -17.96 17.16
C VAL A 102 -11.06 -18.18 18.66
N ILE A 103 -12.07 -18.51 19.46
CA ILE A 103 -11.88 -18.82 20.87
C ILE A 103 -11.00 -20.07 21.02
N GLY A 104 -11.23 -21.11 20.20
CA GLY A 104 -10.37 -22.31 20.18
C GLY A 104 -8.91 -21.97 19.83
N GLN A 105 -8.68 -21.08 18.85
CA GLN A 105 -7.34 -20.61 18.50
C GLN A 105 -6.70 -19.78 19.63
N ILE A 106 -7.44 -18.88 20.29
CA ILE A 106 -6.93 -18.12 21.44
C ILE A 106 -6.44 -19.09 22.52
N ARG A 107 -7.23 -20.10 22.87
CA ARG A 107 -6.88 -21.07 23.90
C ARG A 107 -5.68 -21.91 23.51
N SER A 108 -5.62 -22.38 22.26
CA SER A 108 -4.48 -23.18 21.77
C SER A 108 -3.19 -22.36 21.67
N ALA A 109 -3.32 -21.04 21.50
CA ALA A 109 -2.20 -20.10 21.48
C ALA A 109 -1.85 -19.52 22.87
N GLY A 110 -2.25 -20.19 23.96
CA GLY A 110 -1.91 -19.77 25.31
C GLY A 110 -2.63 -18.51 25.80
N GLY A 111 -3.78 -18.17 25.21
CA GLY A 111 -4.60 -17.01 25.59
C GLY A 111 -4.41 -15.78 24.70
N PHE A 112 -3.52 -15.81 23.70
CA PHE A 112 -3.19 -14.69 22.84
C PHE A 112 -3.21 -15.09 21.37
N LEU A 113 -4.15 -14.58 20.59
CA LEU A 113 -4.19 -14.78 19.15
C LEU A 113 -3.74 -13.51 18.44
N TYR A 114 -2.65 -13.59 17.68
CA TYR A 114 -2.20 -12.47 16.87
C TYR A 114 -2.76 -12.56 15.45
N LEU A 115 -3.42 -11.50 15.01
CA LEU A 115 -3.91 -11.33 13.63
C LEU A 115 -3.08 -10.27 12.89
N PRO A 116 -2.15 -10.69 12.01
CA PRO A 116 -1.23 -9.77 11.32
C PRO A 116 -1.96 -8.75 10.46
N GLU A 117 -3.02 -9.16 9.74
CA GLU A 117 -3.81 -8.31 8.84
C GLU A 117 -4.50 -7.18 9.61
N ALA A 118 -4.97 -7.48 10.83
CA ALA A 118 -5.58 -6.51 11.73
C ALA A 118 -4.56 -5.73 12.57
N ARG A 119 -3.29 -6.14 12.55
CA ARG A 119 -2.27 -5.64 13.48
C ARG A 119 -2.76 -5.66 14.93
N SER A 120 -3.49 -6.68 15.30
CA SER A 120 -4.15 -6.78 16.59
C SER A 120 -3.92 -8.10 17.29
N TRP A 121 -3.97 -8.06 18.60
CA TRP A 121 -4.11 -9.19 19.45
C TRP A 121 -5.59 -9.41 19.75
N VAL A 122 -6.07 -10.64 19.68
CA VAL A 122 -7.40 -11.03 20.12
C VAL A 122 -7.27 -11.93 21.33
N THR A 123 -7.96 -11.57 22.39
CA THR A 123 -7.97 -12.34 23.65
C THR A 123 -9.40 -12.56 24.11
N GLU A 124 -9.62 -13.58 24.94
CA GLU A 124 -10.92 -13.81 25.56
C GLU A 124 -11.24 -12.70 26.57
N TYR A 125 -12.51 -12.33 26.62
CA TYR A 125 -13.04 -11.44 27.64
C TYR A 125 -13.94 -12.22 28.58
N PRO A 126 -13.66 -12.27 29.93
CA PRO A 126 -14.41 -13.09 30.85
C PRO A 126 -15.82 -12.55 31.03
N LYS A 127 -16.80 -13.47 31.05
CA LYS A 127 -18.23 -13.14 31.21
C LYS A 127 -18.52 -12.47 32.53
N GLU A 128 -17.78 -12.82 33.56
CA GLU A 128 -17.92 -12.31 34.94
C GLU A 128 -17.54 -10.83 35.04
N ALA A 129 -16.74 -10.34 34.07
CA ALA A 129 -16.30 -8.96 34.02
C ALA A 129 -17.22 -8.03 33.19
N ILE A 130 -18.26 -8.55 32.54
CA ILE A 130 -19.11 -7.77 31.62
C ILE A 130 -19.81 -6.59 32.32
N SER A 131 -20.31 -6.76 33.53
CA SER A 131 -20.95 -5.66 34.27
C SER A 131 -19.98 -4.49 34.55
N LYS A 132 -18.71 -4.79 34.83
CA LYS A 132 -17.64 -3.79 35.00
C LYS A 132 -17.22 -3.24 33.67
N ALA A 133 -17.22 -4.04 32.59
CA ALA A 133 -16.91 -3.60 31.24
C ALA A 133 -17.94 -2.60 30.73
N GLU A 134 -19.22 -2.80 31.03
CA GLU A 134 -20.29 -1.87 30.64
C GLU A 134 -20.06 -0.48 31.22
N VAL A 135 -19.66 -0.41 32.49
CA VAL A 135 -19.33 0.88 33.14
C VAL A 135 -18.10 1.53 32.51
N ALA A 136 -17.05 0.73 32.23
CA ALA A 136 -15.77 1.26 31.73
C ALA A 136 -15.76 1.55 30.22
N TYR A 137 -16.49 0.77 29.43
CA TYR A 137 -16.43 0.76 27.96
C TYR A 137 -17.78 0.97 27.27
N GLY A 138 -18.87 1.12 28.01
CA GLY A 138 -20.22 1.32 27.44
C GLY A 138 -20.31 2.52 26.49
N GLY A 139 -19.52 3.57 26.73
CA GLY A 139 -19.36 4.71 25.80
C GLY A 139 -18.66 4.37 24.48
N GLN A 140 -18.02 3.20 24.38
CA GLN A 140 -17.38 2.66 23.19
C GLN A 140 -18.15 1.42 22.69
N GLY A 141 -19.39 1.59 22.29
CA GLY A 141 -20.33 0.50 22.01
C GLY A 141 -19.81 -0.60 21.08
N ALA A 142 -19.00 -0.25 20.07
CA ALA A 142 -18.39 -1.24 19.17
C ALA A 142 -17.34 -2.12 19.88
N VAL A 143 -16.62 -1.56 20.84
CA VAL A 143 -15.64 -2.30 21.67
C VAL A 143 -16.39 -3.20 22.67
N PHE A 144 -17.38 -2.62 23.36
CA PHE A 144 -18.19 -3.35 24.32
C PHE A 144 -18.95 -4.53 23.69
N SER A 145 -19.42 -4.37 22.44
CA SER A 145 -20.05 -5.46 21.67
C SER A 145 -19.16 -6.71 21.56
N GLY A 146 -17.85 -6.51 21.30
CA GLY A 146 -16.88 -7.62 21.29
C GLY A 146 -16.72 -8.28 22.65
N MET A 147 -16.58 -7.49 23.71
CA MET A 147 -16.46 -7.98 25.09
C MET A 147 -17.68 -8.78 25.49
N ASN A 148 -18.88 -8.30 25.17
CA ASN A 148 -20.13 -9.00 25.42
C ASN A 148 -20.24 -10.32 24.63
N SER A 149 -19.57 -10.41 23.48
CA SER A 149 -19.43 -11.64 22.71
C SER A 149 -18.29 -12.55 23.19
N GLY A 150 -17.55 -12.16 24.24
CA GLY A 150 -16.49 -12.93 24.86
C GLY A 150 -15.08 -12.69 24.33
N VAL A 151 -14.86 -11.66 23.50
CA VAL A 151 -13.53 -11.34 22.91
C VAL A 151 -13.25 -9.84 22.93
N VAL A 152 -11.95 -9.49 22.94
CA VAL A 152 -11.48 -8.13 22.73
C VAL A 152 -10.36 -8.10 21.72
N ALA A 153 -10.36 -7.11 20.82
CA ALA A 153 -9.33 -6.88 19.82
C ALA A 153 -8.47 -5.68 20.26
N LEU A 154 -7.22 -5.92 20.57
CA LEU A 154 -6.26 -4.93 21.08
C LEU A 154 -5.30 -4.52 19.97
N TYR A 155 -5.12 -3.24 19.76
CA TYR A 155 -4.12 -2.75 18.81
C TYR A 155 -2.72 -3.06 19.37
N GLN A 156 -1.87 -3.69 18.55
CA GLN A 156 -0.51 -4.09 18.95
C GLN A 156 0.40 -2.94 19.37
N LYS A 157 -0.02 -1.69 19.15
CA LYS A 157 0.79 -0.49 19.33
C LYS A 157 0.72 0.02 20.76
N CYS A 158 1.89 0.19 21.39
CA CYS A 158 1.99 0.75 22.73
C CYS A 158 1.55 2.22 22.77
N PRO A 159 0.61 2.61 23.65
CA PRO A 159 0.17 3.99 23.78
C PRO A 159 1.25 4.97 24.27
N HIS A 160 2.40 4.48 24.74
CA HIS A 160 3.53 5.33 25.15
C HIS A 160 4.17 6.02 23.93
N LEU A 161 4.89 5.25 23.10
CA LEU A 161 5.63 5.77 21.94
C LEU A 161 5.49 4.89 20.69
N GLY A 162 4.52 3.97 20.68
CA GLY A 162 4.14 3.26 19.48
C GLY A 162 4.90 1.97 19.20
N CYS A 163 5.71 1.46 20.13
CA CYS A 163 6.34 0.15 19.97
C CYS A 163 5.31 -0.97 19.84
N ARG A 164 5.65 -2.05 19.12
CA ARG A 164 4.85 -3.27 19.15
C ARG A 164 4.93 -3.89 20.54
N VAL A 165 3.79 -4.23 21.10
CA VAL A 165 3.68 -4.89 22.40
C VAL A 165 3.48 -6.38 22.17
N PRO A 166 4.45 -7.24 22.50
CA PRO A 166 4.27 -8.70 22.50
C PRO A 166 3.52 -9.17 23.74
N GLU A 167 3.01 -10.37 23.65
CA GLU A 167 2.55 -11.15 24.79
C GLU A 167 3.73 -11.67 25.63
N CYS A 168 3.51 -11.81 26.90
CA CYS A 168 4.38 -12.54 27.82
C CYS A 168 3.64 -13.77 28.33
N THR A 169 4.02 -14.93 27.87
CA THR A 169 3.34 -16.21 28.18
C THR A 169 3.49 -16.61 29.62
N THR A 170 4.53 -16.16 30.33
CA THR A 170 4.77 -16.46 31.74
C THR A 170 3.92 -15.61 32.67
N SER A 171 3.87 -14.29 32.45
CA SER A 171 3.03 -13.40 33.25
C SER A 171 1.57 -13.38 32.80
N GLN A 172 1.29 -13.87 31.59
CA GLN A 172 -0.01 -13.80 30.94
C GLN A 172 -0.47 -12.34 30.71
N TRP A 173 0.49 -11.43 30.54
CA TRP A 173 0.29 -10.03 30.25
C TRP A 173 0.87 -9.63 28.90
N PHE A 174 0.54 -8.43 28.46
CA PHE A 174 1.24 -7.76 27.39
C PHE A 174 2.33 -6.87 27.96
N GLU A 175 3.56 -7.00 27.46
CA GLU A 175 4.70 -6.29 28.01
C GLU A 175 5.51 -5.62 26.92
N CYS A 176 5.58 -4.28 26.98
CA CYS A 176 6.29 -3.47 25.99
C CYS A 176 7.79 -3.51 26.24
N PRO A 177 8.63 -4.05 25.32
CA PRO A 177 10.07 -4.18 25.54
C PRO A 177 10.82 -2.85 25.48
N CYS A 178 10.22 -1.76 24.96
CA CYS A 178 10.90 -0.49 24.80
C CYS A 178 11.15 0.22 26.14
N HIS A 179 10.10 0.35 26.97
CA HIS A 179 10.19 1.10 28.24
C HIS A 179 9.41 0.42 29.37
N GLY A 180 9.09 -0.87 29.24
CA GLY A 180 8.49 -1.63 30.32
C GLY A 180 7.03 -1.32 30.66
N SER A 181 6.25 -0.77 29.72
CA SER A 181 4.79 -0.66 29.94
C SER A 181 4.14 -2.03 29.96
N GLN A 182 3.29 -2.28 30.93
CA GLN A 182 2.65 -3.57 31.18
C GLN A 182 1.13 -3.43 31.17
N TYR A 183 0.47 -4.42 30.59
CA TYR A 183 -0.99 -4.48 30.45
C TYR A 183 -1.46 -5.90 30.72
N ASN A 184 -2.59 -6.04 31.36
CA ASN A 184 -3.20 -7.36 31.54
C ASN A 184 -3.69 -7.94 30.20
N ARG A 185 -4.23 -9.16 30.21
CA ARG A 185 -4.67 -9.89 28.99
C ARG A 185 -5.74 -9.13 28.17
N VAL A 186 -6.52 -8.26 28.81
CA VAL A 186 -7.53 -7.44 28.12
C VAL A 186 -7.06 -6.01 27.82
N GLY A 187 -5.75 -5.74 27.94
CA GLY A 187 -5.12 -4.48 27.56
C GLY A 187 -5.30 -3.34 28.56
N GLU A 188 -5.69 -3.62 29.82
CA GLU A 188 -5.75 -2.62 30.87
C GLU A 188 -4.35 -2.40 31.48
N LYS A 189 -3.99 -1.13 31.68
CA LYS A 189 -2.65 -0.79 32.17
C LYS A 189 -2.41 -1.25 33.60
N LYS A 190 -1.28 -1.94 33.81
CA LYS A 190 -0.81 -2.40 35.11
C LYS A 190 0.47 -1.70 35.57
N GLY A 191 1.40 -1.34 34.64
CA GLY A 191 2.68 -0.75 34.99
C GLY A 191 3.33 0.04 33.86
N GLY A 192 4.45 0.70 34.17
CA GLY A 192 5.29 1.42 33.20
C GLY A 192 4.77 2.79 32.76
N PRO A 193 5.44 3.43 31.79
CA PRO A 193 5.24 4.85 31.47
C PRO A 193 4.05 5.17 30.55
N ALA A 194 3.34 4.18 30.00
CA ALA A 194 2.21 4.44 29.11
C ALA A 194 1.11 5.26 29.83
N PRO A 195 0.48 6.25 29.15
CA PRO A 195 -0.52 7.12 29.77
C PRO A 195 -1.90 6.47 29.94
N ARG A 196 -2.15 5.32 29.31
CA ARG A 196 -3.42 4.58 29.33
C ARG A 196 -3.21 3.10 29.00
N GLY A 197 -4.29 2.32 29.02
CA GLY A 197 -4.32 0.95 28.51
C GLY A 197 -4.12 0.89 27.00
N MET A 198 -3.98 -0.32 26.45
CA MET A 198 -3.83 -0.54 25.00
C MET A 198 -5.06 -0.06 24.25
N ASP A 199 -4.82 0.58 23.10
CA ASP A 199 -5.89 0.96 22.19
C ASP A 199 -6.54 -0.31 21.60
N ARG A 200 -7.76 -0.19 21.13
CA ARG A 200 -8.57 -1.34 20.73
C ARG A 200 -9.41 -1.04 19.51
N PHE A 201 -9.89 -2.10 18.86
CA PHE A 201 -10.77 -2.05 17.73
C PHE A 201 -12.19 -2.46 18.10
N GLY A 202 -13.15 -1.95 17.36
CA GLY A 202 -14.53 -2.41 17.43
C GLY A 202 -14.61 -3.85 16.91
N VAL A 203 -15.39 -4.67 17.61
CA VAL A 203 -15.67 -6.06 17.21
C VAL A 203 -17.17 -6.22 17.09
N SER A 204 -17.60 -6.80 15.97
CA SER A 204 -18.99 -7.21 15.76
C SER A 204 -19.07 -8.69 15.43
N VAL A 205 -20.14 -9.32 15.87
CA VAL A 205 -20.42 -10.72 15.55
C VAL A 205 -21.67 -10.77 14.67
N ASN A 206 -21.49 -11.17 13.41
CA ASN A 206 -22.55 -11.28 12.44
C ASN A 206 -22.69 -12.75 12.00
N ASN A 207 -23.84 -13.36 12.24
CA ASN A 207 -24.07 -14.78 11.93
C ASN A 207 -22.98 -15.72 12.48
N GLY A 208 -22.49 -15.45 13.70
CA GLY A 208 -21.43 -16.22 14.34
C GLY A 208 -20.02 -15.94 13.82
N MET A 209 -19.84 -14.99 12.90
CA MET A 209 -18.55 -14.57 12.37
C MET A 209 -18.07 -13.31 13.10
N ILE A 210 -16.84 -13.33 13.59
CA ILE A 210 -16.16 -12.16 14.19
C ILE A 210 -15.63 -11.27 13.08
N VAL A 211 -16.00 -10.00 13.12
CA VAL A 211 -15.48 -8.95 12.26
C VAL A 211 -14.85 -7.87 13.12
N ILE A 212 -13.57 -7.59 12.87
CA ILE A 212 -12.79 -6.55 13.55
C ILE A 212 -12.74 -5.33 12.64
N ASP A 213 -13.20 -4.18 13.11
CA ASP A 213 -13.15 -2.92 12.38
C ASP A 213 -11.86 -2.16 12.73
N THR A 214 -10.85 -2.28 11.89
CA THR A 214 -9.56 -1.61 12.06
C THR A 214 -9.54 -0.18 11.49
N GLY A 215 -10.64 0.28 10.89
CA GLY A 215 -10.80 1.64 10.40
C GLY A 215 -10.95 2.68 11.50
N THR A 216 -11.39 2.26 12.68
CA THR A 216 -11.55 3.13 13.85
C THR A 216 -10.75 2.58 15.04
N VAL A 217 -9.81 3.38 15.53
CA VAL A 217 -9.04 3.06 16.74
C VAL A 217 -9.70 3.73 17.94
N PHE A 218 -10.14 2.93 18.89
CA PHE A 218 -10.67 3.41 20.18
C PHE A 218 -9.52 3.54 21.18
N GLY A 219 -9.43 4.67 21.86
CA GLY A 219 -8.45 4.88 22.92
C GLY A 219 -8.61 3.86 24.04
N GLY A 220 -7.48 3.36 24.53
CA GLY A 220 -7.48 2.45 25.68
C GLY A 220 -8.00 3.10 26.97
N PRO A 221 -8.38 2.29 27.96
CA PRO A 221 -8.96 2.80 29.20
C PRO A 221 -7.94 3.61 30.01
N PRO A 222 -8.42 4.54 30.86
CA PRO A 222 -7.56 5.30 31.74
C PRO A 222 -6.81 4.41 32.75
N ILE A 223 -5.74 4.94 33.33
CA ILE A 223 -5.00 4.27 34.40
C ILE A 223 -5.93 3.99 35.58
N GLY A 224 -5.80 2.78 36.16
CA GLY A 224 -6.64 2.34 37.28
C GLY A 224 -7.88 1.53 36.85
N THR A 225 -8.20 1.49 35.55
CA THR A 225 -9.24 0.57 35.09
C THR A 225 -8.78 -0.88 35.28
N ASN A 226 -9.60 -1.67 35.96
CA ASN A 226 -9.33 -3.08 36.26
C ASN A 226 -10.66 -3.85 36.28
N THR A 227 -11.20 -4.15 35.11
CA THR A 227 -12.50 -4.81 34.99
C THR A 227 -12.42 -6.31 35.27
N THR A 228 -11.32 -6.94 34.85
CA THR A 228 -11.15 -8.40 35.00
C THR A 228 -10.50 -8.82 36.33
N GLY A 229 -9.79 -7.90 36.99
CA GLY A 229 -9.01 -8.22 38.17
C GLY A 229 -7.82 -9.16 37.92
N GLN A 230 -7.44 -9.35 36.62
CA GLN A 230 -6.34 -10.26 36.31
C GLN A 230 -4.99 -9.68 36.77
N GLU A 231 -4.31 -10.43 37.63
CA GLU A 231 -2.93 -10.19 38.02
C GLU A 231 -1.97 -11.07 37.23
N ALA A 232 -0.65 -10.81 37.36
CA ALA A 232 0.35 -11.61 36.65
C ALA A 232 0.39 -13.03 37.20
N GLU A 233 0.36 -14.02 36.30
CA GLU A 233 0.33 -15.46 36.65
C GLU A 233 1.74 -16.02 36.88
N GLY A 234 2.79 -15.23 36.58
CA GLY A 234 4.16 -15.67 36.75
C GLY A 234 5.16 -14.51 36.48
N PRO A 235 6.45 -14.80 36.28
CA PRO A 235 7.47 -13.79 36.10
C PRO A 235 7.27 -12.96 34.84
N HIS A 236 7.56 -11.68 34.95
CA HIS A 236 7.50 -10.75 33.82
C HIS A 236 8.62 -11.00 32.80
N CYS A 237 8.32 -10.81 31.52
CA CYS A 237 9.29 -10.85 30.44
C CYS A 237 10.13 -9.57 30.35
N VAL A 238 9.57 -8.43 30.78
CA VAL A 238 10.20 -7.12 30.72
C VAL A 238 10.20 -6.50 32.12
N GLY A 239 11.33 -5.92 32.53
CA GLY A 239 11.43 -5.23 33.83
C GLY A 239 11.67 -6.16 35.03
N GLY A 240 12.19 -7.36 34.80
CA GLY A 240 12.74 -8.18 35.87
C GLY A 240 13.94 -7.49 36.55
N PRO A 241 14.21 -7.78 37.82
CA PRO A 241 15.33 -7.15 38.55
C PRO A 241 16.65 -7.41 37.79
N GLY A 242 17.21 -6.37 37.18
CA GLY A 242 18.53 -6.39 36.54
C GLY A 242 18.62 -6.14 35.05
N LYS A 243 17.57 -5.72 34.37
CA LYS A 243 17.65 -5.30 32.95
C LYS A 243 17.16 -3.84 32.81
N HIS A 244 18.07 -2.93 33.00
CA HIS A 244 18.02 -1.54 32.53
C HIS A 244 19.05 -1.36 31.42
#